data_9ec57acfeebc24ec98ee1651df6deb73
#
_entry.id   9ec57acfeebc24ec98ee1651df6deb73
#
_cell.length_a   1.000
_cell.length_b   1.000
_cell.length_c   1.000
_cell.angle_alpha   90.00
_cell.angle_beta   90.00
_cell.angle_gamma   90.00
#
_symmetry.space_group_name_H-M   'P 1'
#
loop_
_entity.id
_entity.type
_entity.pdbx_description
1 polymer ?
#
loop_
_entity_poly.entity_id
_entity_poly.type
_entity_poly.pdbx_seq_one_letter_code
_entity_poly.pdbx_strand_id
1 'polypeptide(L)'
;MALRCEEDFIRKRFMLYCGCNPLYPSKISIYMKRAKKYPFLSLQRQRFHLNFDNASSADSVPSEHDFYRWAFAALKDKYRHAEISLILLDEEEARAYNRDYRGKDYATNVLSFALNEGEIMPHQFSDGLYGDLIICPQVVLKEAKEQGKTPEQHFAHLTMHGTLHLMGYDHIEDHEAELMEATEIRLMQAAGYPNPYQEDEH
;
A
#
# COMPACT_ATOMS: atom_id res chain seq x y z
N MET A 1 -27.45 7.96 4.27
CA MET A 1 -26.74 8.70 5.35
C MET A 1 -25.27 8.26 5.46
N ALA A 2 -24.88 7.12 4.91
CA ALA A 2 -23.50 6.58 4.91
C ALA A 2 -22.52 7.29 3.94
N LEU A 3 -23.00 7.73 2.78
CA LEU A 3 -22.16 8.38 1.75
C LEU A 3 -21.52 9.72 2.15
N ARG A 4 -22.04 10.39 3.18
CA ARG A 4 -21.50 11.67 3.66
C ARG A 4 -20.27 11.54 4.57
N CYS A 5 -20.06 10.36 5.18
CA CYS A 5 -18.89 10.11 6.03
C CYS A 5 -17.61 9.82 5.22
N GLU A 6 -17.75 9.16 4.07
CA GLU A 6 -16.63 8.86 3.17
C GLU A 6 -16.00 10.12 2.58
N GLU A 7 -16.84 11.05 2.10
CA GLU A 7 -16.35 12.31 1.54
C GLU A 7 -15.58 13.16 2.56
N ASP A 8 -15.99 13.15 3.84
CA ASP A 8 -15.33 13.96 4.87
C ASP A 8 -13.98 13.37 5.32
N PHE A 9 -13.82 12.04 5.29
CA PHE A 9 -12.56 11.40 5.66
C PHE A 9 -11.52 11.57 4.55
N ILE A 10 -11.91 11.32 3.30
CA ILE A 10 -11.07 11.51 2.11
C ILE A 10 -10.71 13.00 1.94
N ARG A 11 -11.68 13.93 2.10
CA ARG A 11 -11.42 15.37 2.04
C ARG A 11 -10.51 15.89 3.15
N LYS A 12 -10.67 15.42 4.38
CA LYS A 12 -9.79 15.85 5.49
C LYS A 12 -8.36 15.38 5.28
N ARG A 13 -8.16 14.19 4.73
CA ARG A 13 -6.84 13.66 4.45
C ARG A 13 -6.22 14.33 3.22
N PHE A 14 -7.00 14.60 2.19
CA PHE A 14 -6.57 15.34 1.00
C PHE A 14 -6.11 16.78 1.33
N MET A 15 -6.75 17.47 2.27
CA MET A 15 -6.28 18.80 2.76
C MET A 15 -4.96 18.74 3.51
N LEU A 16 -4.62 17.64 4.17
CA LEU A 16 -3.33 17.44 4.83
C LEU A 16 -2.18 17.24 3.83
N TYR A 17 -2.46 16.65 2.66
CA TYR A 17 -1.45 16.37 1.61
C TYR A 17 -1.25 17.51 0.62
N CYS A 18 -2.24 18.36 0.41
CA CYS A 18 -2.16 19.51 -0.52
C CYS A 18 -1.42 20.71 0.04
N GLY A 19 -0.39 20.57 0.88
CA GLY A 19 0.65 21.60 1.13
C GLY A 19 0.21 23.04 1.38
N CYS A 20 -1.08 23.33 1.56
CA CYS A 20 -1.63 24.66 1.83
C CYS A 20 -1.72 24.95 3.33
N ASN A 21 -0.72 24.55 4.10
CA ASN A 21 -0.59 24.98 5.48
C ASN A 21 0.33 26.23 5.52
N PRO A 22 -0.20 27.41 5.80
CA PRO A 22 0.55 28.65 5.80
C PRO A 22 1.61 28.76 6.91
N LEU A 23 1.77 27.73 7.74
CA LEU A 23 2.68 27.75 8.90
C LEU A 23 4.02 27.02 8.69
N TYR A 24 4.33 26.50 7.48
CA TYR A 24 5.63 25.90 7.20
C TYR A 24 6.34 26.62 6.04
N PRO A 25 7.21 27.59 6.33
CA PRO A 25 8.03 28.21 5.30
C PRO A 25 9.20 27.27 4.92
N SER A 26 9.21 26.88 3.64
CA SER A 26 10.43 26.69 2.84
C SER A 26 11.57 25.82 3.38
N LYS A 27 11.39 24.50 3.43
CA LYS A 27 12.53 23.55 3.34
C LYS A 27 12.75 22.97 1.94
N ILE A 28 11.94 23.32 0.96
CA ILE A 28 12.02 22.83 -0.43
C ILE A 28 13.20 23.47 -1.20
N SER A 29 13.68 24.64 -0.78
CA SER A 29 14.71 25.37 -1.52
C SER A 29 16.12 24.79 -1.42
N ILE A 30 16.43 23.96 -0.44
CA ILE A 30 17.80 23.42 -0.24
C ILE A 30 18.06 22.19 -1.10
N TYR A 31 17.02 21.42 -1.45
CA TYR A 31 17.17 20.20 -2.27
C TYR A 31 17.33 20.49 -3.77
N MET A 32 16.79 21.60 -4.26
CA MET A 32 16.88 21.95 -5.69
C MET A 32 18.28 22.42 -6.14
N LYS A 33 19.15 22.86 -5.23
CA LYS A 33 20.50 23.30 -5.60
C LYS A 33 21.50 22.17 -5.89
N ARG A 34 21.27 20.96 -5.41
CA ARG A 34 22.12 19.78 -5.69
C ARG A 34 21.76 19.02 -6.97
N ALA A 35 20.55 19.19 -7.49
CA ALA A 35 20.07 18.50 -8.70
C ALA A 35 20.75 19.01 -10.00
N LYS A 36 21.40 20.15 -10.00
CA LYS A 36 22.08 20.70 -11.19
C LYS A 36 23.34 19.95 -11.63
N LYS A 37 23.89 19.05 -10.80
CA LYS A 37 25.17 18.40 -11.10
C LYS A 37 25.06 17.12 -11.96
N TYR A 38 23.86 16.52 -12.03
CA TYR A 38 23.60 15.32 -12.82
C TYR A 38 22.16 15.33 -13.40
N PRO A 39 21.92 16.14 -14.46
CA PRO A 39 20.56 16.27 -15.01
C PRO A 39 20.00 14.96 -15.57
N PHE A 40 20.86 14.02 -15.98
CA PHE A 40 20.45 12.74 -16.53
C PHE A 40 19.95 11.75 -15.46
N LEU A 41 20.46 11.82 -14.23
CA LEU A 41 20.03 10.97 -13.12
C LEU A 41 18.75 11.47 -12.46
N SER A 42 18.41 12.74 -12.62
CA SER A 42 17.17 13.33 -12.06
C SER A 42 15.93 12.99 -12.88
N LEU A 43 16.08 12.60 -14.16
CA LEU A 43 14.97 12.27 -15.05
C LEU A 43 14.45 10.85 -14.88
N GLN A 44 15.18 9.97 -14.19
CA GLN A 44 14.81 8.56 -13.98
C GLN A 44 14.47 8.19 -12.53
N ARG A 45 14.46 9.13 -11.60
CA ARG A 45 14.01 8.82 -10.24
C ARG A 45 12.49 8.63 -10.26
N GLN A 46 12.08 7.38 -10.25
CA GLN A 46 10.75 7.02 -9.77
C GLN A 46 10.54 7.69 -8.42
N ARG A 47 9.50 8.49 -8.32
CA ARG A 47 9.14 9.16 -7.07
C ARG A 47 8.13 8.27 -6.37
N PHE A 48 8.63 7.31 -5.59
CA PHE A 48 7.80 6.54 -4.69
C PHE A 48 7.96 7.09 -3.27
N HIS A 49 6.85 7.42 -2.67
CA HIS A 49 6.76 7.85 -1.28
C HIS A 49 5.85 6.91 -0.51
N LEU A 50 6.38 6.30 0.56
CA LEU A 50 5.61 5.53 1.51
C LEU A 50 5.45 6.35 2.79
N ASN A 51 4.21 6.67 3.15
CA ASN A 51 3.90 7.22 4.47
C ASN A 51 3.55 6.05 5.38
N PHE A 52 4.48 5.69 6.25
CA PHE A 52 4.32 4.55 7.16
C PHE A 52 3.92 5.02 8.55
N ASP A 53 2.86 4.40 9.09
CA ASP A 53 2.42 4.61 10.48
C ASP A 53 2.17 3.26 11.16
N ASN A 54 2.84 3.03 12.28
CA ASN A 54 2.63 1.84 13.10
C ASN A 54 1.86 2.22 14.37
N ALA A 55 0.54 2.09 14.31
CA ALA A 55 -0.36 2.28 15.46
C ALA A 55 -0.72 0.95 16.14
N SER A 56 -0.18 -0.18 15.66
CA SER A 56 -0.45 -1.49 16.26
C SER A 56 0.43 -1.76 17.48
N SER A 57 -0.11 -2.51 18.41
CA SER A 57 0.58 -3.01 19.60
C SER A 57 1.40 -4.28 19.35
N ALA A 58 1.43 -4.82 18.13
CA ALA A 58 2.15 -6.05 17.81
C ALA A 58 3.67 -5.87 17.86
N ASP A 59 4.36 -6.75 18.60
CA ASP A 59 5.81 -6.66 18.82
C ASP A 59 6.66 -7.10 17.61
N SER A 60 6.12 -7.96 16.75
CA SER A 60 6.86 -8.61 15.65
C SER A 60 6.35 -8.16 14.29
N VAL A 61 6.63 -6.92 13.92
CA VAL A 61 6.28 -6.37 12.60
C VAL A 61 7.55 -6.04 11.82
N PRO A 62 7.53 -6.17 10.48
CA PRO A 62 8.62 -5.73 9.62
C PRO A 62 8.91 -4.23 9.75
N SER A 63 10.10 -3.82 9.34
CA SER A 63 10.47 -2.40 9.34
C SER A 63 9.76 -1.62 8.21
N GLU A 64 9.66 -0.30 8.37
CA GLU A 64 9.21 0.61 7.30
C GLU A 64 9.95 0.36 5.98
N HIS A 65 11.27 0.10 6.07
CA HIS A 65 12.10 -0.18 4.89
C HIS A 65 11.70 -1.47 4.17
N ASP A 66 11.24 -2.49 4.89
CA ASP A 66 10.78 -3.74 4.29
C ASP A 66 9.45 -3.51 3.55
N PHE A 67 8.49 -2.84 4.17
CA PHE A 67 7.24 -2.44 3.52
C PHE A 67 7.49 -1.58 2.28
N TYR A 68 8.41 -0.62 2.36
CA TYR A 68 8.82 0.20 1.21
C TYR A 68 9.35 -0.67 0.07
N ARG A 69 10.25 -1.61 0.35
CA ARG A 69 10.84 -2.50 -0.66
C ARG A 69 9.77 -3.35 -1.36
N TRP A 70 8.83 -3.90 -0.61
CA TRP A 70 7.77 -4.74 -1.16
C TRP A 70 6.79 -3.95 -2.02
N ALA A 71 6.29 -2.84 -1.53
CA ALA A 71 5.42 -1.96 -2.32
C ALA A 71 6.15 -1.44 -3.58
N PHE A 72 7.40 -0.98 -3.45
CA PHE A 72 8.19 -0.52 -4.57
C PHE A 72 8.43 -1.61 -5.62
N ALA A 73 8.65 -2.86 -5.21
CA ALA A 73 8.82 -3.98 -6.14
C ALA A 73 7.59 -4.17 -7.05
N ALA A 74 6.39 -3.99 -6.52
CA ALA A 74 5.15 -4.07 -7.30
C ALA A 74 4.96 -2.89 -8.27
N LEU A 75 5.39 -1.69 -7.88
CA LEU A 75 5.12 -0.44 -8.59
C LEU A 75 6.12 -0.11 -9.69
N LYS A 76 7.40 -0.44 -9.50
CA LYS A 76 8.56 0.13 -10.22
C LYS A 76 8.48 0.05 -11.74
N ASP A 77 7.82 -0.97 -12.27
CA ASP A 77 7.75 -1.23 -13.71
C ASP A 77 6.54 -0.55 -14.38
N LYS A 78 5.58 -0.06 -13.59
CA LYS A 78 4.31 0.50 -14.10
C LYS A 78 4.12 1.97 -13.81
N TYR A 79 4.57 2.45 -12.65
CA TYR A 79 4.35 3.82 -12.21
C TYR A 79 5.65 4.59 -12.02
N ARG A 80 5.69 5.82 -12.54
CA ARG A 80 6.81 6.75 -12.33
C ARG A 80 6.66 7.54 -11.05
N HIS A 81 5.44 7.69 -10.57
CA HIS A 81 5.08 8.40 -9.36
C HIS A 81 4.07 7.57 -8.58
N ALA A 82 4.31 7.36 -7.30
CA ALA A 82 3.34 6.73 -6.41
C ALA A 82 3.49 7.27 -4.99
N GLU A 83 2.37 7.45 -4.33
CA GLU A 83 2.29 7.82 -2.92
C GLU A 83 1.29 6.89 -2.24
N ILE A 84 1.80 6.08 -1.31
CA ILE A 84 1.01 5.11 -0.56
C ILE A 84 1.12 5.43 0.92
N SER A 85 -0.01 5.47 1.63
CA SER A 85 -0.01 5.42 3.08
C SER A 85 -0.21 3.98 3.53
N LEU A 86 0.68 3.46 4.35
CA LEU A 86 0.56 2.14 4.95
C LEU A 86 0.45 2.29 6.47
N ILE A 87 -0.66 1.80 7.01
CA ILE A 87 -0.98 1.94 8.42
C ILE A 87 -1.15 0.54 9.01
N LEU A 88 -0.45 0.26 10.11
CA LEU A 88 -0.67 -0.94 10.90
C LEU A 88 -1.67 -0.63 12.02
N LEU A 89 -2.76 -1.39 12.10
CA LEU A 89 -3.81 -1.22 13.09
C LEU A 89 -4.05 -2.52 13.85
N ASP A 90 -4.48 -2.41 15.10
CA ASP A 90 -4.92 -3.57 15.88
C ASP A 90 -6.29 -4.10 15.39
N GLU A 91 -6.66 -5.30 15.85
CA GLU A 91 -7.85 -6.00 15.37
C GLU A 91 -9.14 -5.20 15.50
N GLU A 92 -9.30 -4.41 16.57
CA GLU A 92 -10.52 -3.64 16.83
C GLU A 92 -10.71 -2.55 15.77
N GLU A 93 -9.66 -1.78 15.48
CA GLU A 93 -9.68 -0.73 14.47
C GLU A 93 -9.79 -1.33 13.07
N ALA A 94 -9.02 -2.37 12.76
CA ALA A 94 -9.08 -3.07 11.47
C ALA A 94 -10.48 -3.65 11.20
N ARG A 95 -11.14 -4.21 12.23
CA ARG A 95 -12.54 -4.67 12.17
C ARG A 95 -13.50 -3.51 11.89
N ALA A 96 -13.31 -2.36 12.56
CA ALA A 96 -14.16 -1.19 12.34
C ALA A 96 -14.05 -0.70 10.89
N TYR A 97 -12.84 -0.62 10.33
CA TYR A 97 -12.64 -0.27 8.92
C TYR A 97 -13.28 -1.29 7.98
N ASN A 98 -13.10 -2.59 8.21
CA ASN A 98 -13.68 -3.63 7.36
C ASN A 98 -15.22 -3.62 7.39
N ARG A 99 -15.82 -3.37 8.57
CA ARG A 99 -17.27 -3.22 8.72
C ARG A 99 -17.79 -1.98 8.01
N ASP A 100 -17.14 -0.84 8.20
CA ASP A 100 -17.66 0.45 7.76
C ASP A 100 -17.49 0.64 6.24
N TYR A 101 -16.45 0.03 5.63
CA TYR A 101 -16.15 0.17 4.20
C TYR A 101 -16.53 -1.06 3.35
N ARG A 102 -16.49 -2.28 3.91
CA ARG A 102 -16.82 -3.52 3.18
C ARG A 102 -18.05 -4.25 3.72
N GLY A 103 -18.67 -3.74 4.77
CA GLY A 103 -19.85 -4.37 5.42
C GLY A 103 -19.55 -5.68 6.15
N LYS A 104 -18.26 -5.98 6.43
CA LYS A 104 -17.81 -7.23 7.04
C LYS A 104 -17.35 -6.99 8.48
N ASP A 105 -18.06 -7.54 9.46
CA ASP A 105 -17.81 -7.30 10.88
C ASP A 105 -16.78 -8.27 11.49
N TYR A 106 -15.57 -8.30 10.92
CA TYR A 106 -14.40 -9.01 11.44
C TYR A 106 -13.11 -8.28 11.00
N ALA A 107 -12.02 -8.46 11.75
CA ALA A 107 -10.71 -7.96 11.35
C ALA A 107 -10.19 -8.77 10.15
N THR A 108 -9.68 -8.08 9.13
CA THR A 108 -9.03 -8.69 7.97
C THR A 108 -7.54 -8.39 7.98
N ASN A 109 -6.77 -9.17 7.24
CA ASN A 109 -5.31 -9.04 7.14
C ASN A 109 -4.88 -7.74 6.46
N VAL A 110 -5.49 -7.40 5.30
CA VAL A 110 -5.20 -6.17 4.55
C VAL A 110 -6.46 -5.57 3.97
N LEU A 111 -6.52 -4.24 3.94
CA LEU A 111 -7.50 -3.43 3.22
C LEU A 111 -6.77 -2.46 2.31
N SER A 112 -7.23 -2.35 1.07
CA SER A 112 -6.67 -1.46 0.06
C SER A 112 -7.73 -0.45 -0.36
N PHE A 113 -7.36 0.82 -0.40
CA PHE A 113 -8.23 1.93 -0.80
C PHE A 113 -7.52 2.73 -1.89
N ALA A 114 -7.88 2.49 -3.14
CA ALA A 114 -7.35 3.23 -4.29
C ALA A 114 -8.04 4.60 -4.37
N LEU A 115 -7.26 5.67 -4.35
CA LEU A 115 -7.80 7.04 -4.47
C LEU A 115 -8.16 7.41 -5.90
N ASN A 116 -7.74 6.61 -6.88
CA ASN A 116 -7.97 6.86 -8.30
C ASN A 116 -9.26 6.19 -8.82
N GLU A 117 -9.98 5.44 -8.00
CA GLU A 117 -11.21 4.77 -8.40
C GLU A 117 -12.41 5.73 -8.35
N GLY A 118 -13.06 5.93 -9.49
CA GLY A 118 -14.39 6.54 -9.58
C GLY A 118 -14.45 8.06 -9.71
N GLU A 119 -13.37 8.81 -9.58
CA GLU A 119 -13.36 10.27 -9.75
C GLU A 119 -12.43 10.72 -10.86
N ILE A 120 -12.81 11.81 -11.55
CA ILE A 120 -11.94 12.50 -12.50
C ILE A 120 -10.86 13.21 -11.70
N MET A 121 -9.68 12.57 -11.57
CA MET A 121 -8.55 13.18 -10.89
C MET A 121 -8.06 14.43 -11.63
N PRO A 122 -7.69 15.50 -10.92
CA PRO A 122 -7.02 16.65 -11.55
C PRO A 122 -5.81 16.18 -12.35
N HIS A 123 -5.56 16.76 -13.52
CA HIS A 123 -4.47 16.36 -14.46
C HIS A 123 -3.09 16.21 -13.81
N GLN A 124 -2.82 16.90 -12.72
CA GLN A 124 -1.57 16.80 -11.97
C GLN A 124 -1.37 15.46 -11.24
N PHE A 125 -2.44 14.66 -11.09
CA PHE A 125 -2.41 13.35 -10.41
C PHE A 125 -2.70 12.19 -11.38
N SER A 126 -2.95 12.46 -12.66
CA SER A 126 -3.36 11.46 -13.64
C SER A 126 -2.30 10.39 -13.94
N ASP A 127 -1.02 10.66 -13.68
CA ASP A 127 0.09 9.79 -14.03
C ASP A 127 0.69 9.06 -12.80
N GLY A 128 0.06 9.20 -11.62
CA GLY A 128 0.52 8.62 -10.37
C GLY A 128 -0.43 7.58 -9.81
N LEU A 129 0.08 6.74 -8.90
CA LEU A 129 -0.70 5.87 -8.06
C LEU A 129 -0.81 6.48 -6.66
N TYR A 130 -2.04 6.56 -6.16
CA TYR A 130 -2.34 7.10 -4.83
C TYR A 130 -3.30 6.16 -4.12
N GLY A 131 -3.00 5.84 -2.88
CA GLY A 131 -3.88 4.96 -2.10
C GLY A 131 -3.40 4.68 -0.70
N ASP A 132 -4.26 4.03 0.06
CA ASP A 132 -4.00 3.64 1.43
C ASP A 132 -4.05 2.12 1.58
N LEU A 133 -3.12 1.58 2.37
CA LEU A 133 -3.10 0.19 2.81
C LEU A 133 -3.26 0.16 4.33
N ILE A 134 -4.20 -0.60 4.82
CA ILE A 134 -4.34 -0.91 6.24
C ILE A 134 -4.03 -2.37 6.43
N ILE A 135 -3.07 -2.70 7.31
CA ILE A 135 -2.68 -4.07 7.63
C ILE A 135 -2.95 -4.32 9.12
N CYS A 136 -3.54 -5.47 9.44
CA CYS A 136 -3.72 -5.92 10.81
C CYS A 136 -2.65 -6.97 11.16
N PRO A 137 -1.58 -6.60 11.90
CA PRO A 137 -0.48 -7.52 12.19
C PRO A 137 -0.92 -8.79 12.92
N GLN A 138 -1.87 -8.71 13.85
CA GLN A 138 -2.34 -9.87 14.61
C GLN A 138 -2.96 -10.92 13.69
N VAL A 139 -3.78 -10.49 12.71
CA VAL A 139 -4.37 -11.40 11.73
C VAL A 139 -3.28 -11.99 10.83
N VAL A 140 -2.35 -11.17 10.36
CA VAL A 140 -1.22 -11.62 9.51
C VAL A 140 -0.37 -12.68 10.22
N LEU A 141 -0.01 -12.44 11.47
CA LEU A 141 0.79 -13.38 12.28
C LEU A 141 0.07 -14.70 12.52
N LYS A 142 -1.25 -14.64 12.75
CA LYS A 142 -2.09 -15.81 12.91
C LYS A 142 -2.16 -16.63 11.61
N GLU A 143 -2.45 -15.99 10.49
CA GLU A 143 -2.52 -16.63 9.18
C GLU A 143 -1.17 -17.22 8.75
N ALA A 144 -0.07 -16.52 8.98
CA ALA A 144 1.28 -17.01 8.69
C ALA A 144 1.53 -18.35 9.43
N LYS A 145 1.17 -18.40 10.72
CA LYS A 145 1.31 -19.63 11.51
C LYS A 145 0.40 -20.76 11.02
N GLU A 146 -0.85 -20.47 10.66
CA GLU A 146 -1.82 -21.45 10.16
C GLU A 146 -1.40 -22.01 8.81
N GLN A 147 -0.75 -21.19 7.96
CA GLN A 147 -0.28 -21.56 6.63
C GLN A 147 1.17 -22.09 6.59
N GLY A 148 1.83 -22.25 7.73
CA GLY A 148 3.23 -22.71 7.80
C GLY A 148 4.25 -21.69 7.23
N LYS A 149 3.86 -20.44 7.00
CA LYS A 149 4.70 -19.38 6.43
C LYS A 149 5.45 -18.62 7.52
N THR A 150 6.59 -18.04 7.16
CA THR A 150 7.21 -17.08 8.09
C THR A 150 6.40 -15.77 8.11
N PRO A 151 6.36 -15.05 9.24
CA PRO A 151 5.70 -13.74 9.31
C PRO A 151 6.15 -12.79 8.19
N GLU A 152 7.47 -12.71 7.95
CA GLU A 152 8.04 -11.86 6.91
C GLU A 152 7.50 -12.18 5.51
N GLN A 153 7.42 -13.48 5.15
CA GLN A 153 6.84 -13.92 3.87
C GLN A 153 5.38 -13.49 3.73
N HIS A 154 4.60 -13.63 4.80
CA HIS A 154 3.17 -13.31 4.73
C HIS A 154 2.93 -11.80 4.68
N PHE A 155 3.70 -11.00 5.44
CA PHE A 155 3.67 -9.54 5.32
C PHE A 155 4.10 -9.07 3.93
N ALA A 156 5.15 -9.66 3.35
CA ALA A 156 5.60 -9.34 2.01
C ALA A 156 4.50 -9.61 0.97
N HIS A 157 3.90 -10.80 1.03
CA HIS A 157 2.81 -11.18 0.14
C HIS A 157 1.63 -10.20 0.24
N LEU A 158 1.11 -9.95 1.45
CA LEU A 158 -0.04 -9.07 1.65
C LEU A 158 0.26 -7.61 1.28
N THR A 159 1.48 -7.13 1.46
CA THR A 159 1.87 -5.79 1.02
C THR A 159 1.88 -5.69 -0.51
N MET A 160 2.44 -6.67 -1.21
CA MET A 160 2.43 -6.73 -2.67
C MET A 160 1.01 -6.88 -3.21
N HIS A 161 0.22 -7.80 -2.64
CA HIS A 161 -1.18 -8.03 -2.95
C HIS A 161 -2.02 -6.75 -2.84
N GLY A 162 -1.96 -6.09 -1.69
CA GLY A 162 -2.67 -4.82 -1.49
C GLY A 162 -2.22 -3.73 -2.44
N THR A 163 -0.91 -3.68 -2.77
CA THR A 163 -0.40 -2.73 -3.75
C THR A 163 -0.93 -3.02 -5.16
N LEU A 164 -1.06 -4.29 -5.55
CA LEU A 164 -1.67 -4.68 -6.82
C LEU A 164 -3.14 -4.27 -6.89
N HIS A 165 -3.89 -4.39 -5.80
CA HIS A 165 -5.26 -3.86 -5.74
C HIS A 165 -5.31 -2.35 -5.95
N LEU A 166 -4.39 -1.58 -5.35
CA LEU A 166 -4.30 -0.13 -5.62
C LEU A 166 -4.04 0.18 -7.10
N MET A 167 -3.41 -0.74 -7.83
CA MET A 167 -3.11 -0.63 -9.26
C MET A 167 -4.27 -1.10 -10.15
N GLY A 168 -5.42 -1.48 -9.58
CA GLY A 168 -6.60 -1.95 -10.30
C GLY A 168 -6.55 -3.43 -10.68
N TYR A 169 -5.68 -4.25 -10.07
CA TYR A 169 -5.81 -5.71 -10.17
C TYR A 169 -6.95 -6.16 -9.27
N ASP A 170 -7.73 -7.10 -9.76
CA ASP A 170 -8.79 -7.73 -9.00
C ASP A 170 -8.72 -9.25 -9.16
N HIS A 171 -9.51 -9.96 -8.37
CA HIS A 171 -9.63 -11.42 -8.40
C HIS A 171 -11.10 -11.87 -8.34
N ILE A 172 -12.01 -11.02 -8.85
CA ILE A 172 -13.44 -11.33 -8.93
C ILE A 172 -13.71 -12.32 -10.08
N GLU A 173 -13.12 -12.06 -11.25
CA GLU A 173 -13.22 -12.92 -12.42
C GLU A 173 -12.02 -13.88 -12.47
N ASP A 174 -12.25 -15.15 -12.87
CA ASP A 174 -11.21 -16.20 -12.86
C ASP A 174 -9.93 -15.78 -13.59
N HIS A 175 -10.04 -15.11 -14.76
CA HIS A 175 -8.88 -14.69 -15.54
C HIS A 175 -8.10 -13.52 -14.90
N GLU A 176 -8.78 -12.66 -14.13
CA GLU A 176 -8.16 -11.58 -13.37
C GLU A 176 -7.42 -12.15 -12.16
N ALA A 177 -8.02 -13.13 -11.48
CA ALA A 177 -7.41 -13.88 -10.40
C ALA A 177 -6.11 -14.56 -10.87
N GLU A 178 -6.13 -15.30 -12.00
CA GLU A 178 -4.95 -15.94 -12.56
C GLU A 178 -3.83 -14.94 -12.87
N LEU A 179 -4.16 -13.77 -13.44
CA LEU A 179 -3.20 -12.72 -13.76
C LEU A 179 -2.58 -12.11 -12.50
N MET A 180 -3.41 -11.87 -11.48
CA MET A 180 -2.96 -11.31 -10.21
C MET A 180 -2.05 -12.30 -9.49
N GLU A 181 -2.46 -13.57 -9.35
CA GLU A 181 -1.67 -14.63 -8.72
C GLU A 181 -0.33 -14.85 -9.41
N ALA A 182 -0.33 -14.92 -10.76
CA ALA A 182 0.91 -15.05 -11.53
C ALA A 182 1.85 -13.86 -11.30
N THR A 183 1.30 -12.65 -11.13
CA THR A 183 2.08 -11.45 -10.83
C THR A 183 2.65 -11.51 -9.42
N GLU A 184 1.87 -11.92 -8.43
CA GLU A 184 2.32 -12.09 -7.05
C GLU A 184 3.42 -13.14 -6.93
N ILE A 185 3.26 -14.31 -7.56
CA ILE A 185 4.29 -15.35 -7.60
C ILE A 185 5.62 -14.77 -8.13
N ARG A 186 5.57 -14.05 -9.26
CA ARG A 186 6.75 -13.43 -9.86
C ARG A 186 7.40 -12.40 -8.93
N LEU A 187 6.62 -11.56 -8.27
CA LEU A 187 7.10 -10.52 -7.34
C LEU A 187 7.72 -11.15 -6.10
N MET A 188 7.07 -12.14 -5.50
CA MET A 188 7.57 -12.87 -4.32
C MET A 188 8.89 -13.57 -4.63
N GLN A 189 8.98 -14.29 -5.74
CA GLN A 189 10.21 -14.96 -6.18
C GLN A 189 11.34 -13.96 -6.45
N ALA A 190 11.05 -12.83 -7.10
CA ALA A 190 12.03 -11.76 -7.33
C ALA A 190 12.53 -11.11 -6.04
N ALA A 191 11.72 -11.13 -4.97
CA ALA A 191 12.09 -10.67 -3.63
C ALA A 191 12.81 -11.74 -2.78
N GLY A 192 12.95 -12.97 -3.29
CA GLY A 192 13.63 -14.08 -2.61
C GLY A 192 12.71 -14.94 -1.74
N TYR A 193 11.40 -14.81 -1.89
CA TYR A 193 10.40 -15.60 -1.17
C TYR A 193 9.86 -16.74 -2.05
N PRO A 194 9.38 -17.84 -1.45
CA PRO A 194 8.71 -18.92 -2.19
C PRO A 194 7.40 -18.47 -2.82
N ASN A 195 6.82 -19.32 -3.67
CA ASN A 195 5.49 -19.12 -4.22
C ASN A 195 4.46 -19.09 -3.07
N PRO A 196 3.66 -18.02 -2.91
CA PRO A 196 2.73 -17.88 -1.79
C PRO A 196 1.54 -18.84 -1.84
N TYR A 197 1.28 -19.48 -2.98
CA TYR A 197 0.17 -20.39 -3.26
C TYR A 197 0.57 -21.86 -3.24
N GLN A 198 1.84 -22.19 -3.03
CA GLN A 198 2.25 -23.57 -2.82
C GLN A 198 1.87 -24.01 -1.42
N GLU A 199 1.06 -25.05 -1.34
CA GLU A 199 0.93 -25.81 -0.11
C GLU A 199 2.20 -26.62 0.07
N ASP A 200 2.84 -26.53 1.25
CA ASP A 200 3.92 -27.44 1.58
C ASP A 200 3.36 -28.87 1.61
N GLU A 201 3.76 -29.69 0.66
CA GLU A 201 3.47 -31.12 0.67
C GLU A 201 4.16 -31.75 1.90
N HIS A 202 3.41 -31.91 2.97
CA HIS A 202 3.82 -32.63 4.17
C HIS A 202 3.29 -34.06 4.15
#